data_718f44f8a640eb78b949ff3dcecf0570
#
_entry.id   718f44f8a640eb78b949ff3dcecf0570
#
_cell.length_a   1.000
_cell.length_b   1.000
_cell.length_c   1.000
_cell.angle_alpha   90.00
_cell.angle_beta   90.00
_cell.angle_gamma   90.00
#
_symmetry.space_group_name_H-M   'P 1'
#
loop_
_entity.id
_entity.type
_entity.pdbx_description
1 polymer ?
#
loop_
_entity_poly.entity_id
_entity_poly.type
_entity_poly.pdbx_seq_one_letter_code
_entity_poly.pdbx_strand_id
1 'polypeptide(L)'
;MAAGLFTFMNAMTLICGNKTLDLSRPAVMGIVNITPDSFSDGGKLYVGEKVDLDKTLQTVESMLVDGADIIDIGGESTRPGASPVTTQQELDRVLPVVQAVRTRFDALISVDTSTAQVIAEASEAGAHIINDVRALRREGALEAAAATGLPVCLMHMQNQPDSMQSNPVYTDVVAEVLDFLQQRRQACLEAGIASEQILLDPGFGFGKTLEHNMALASSL
;
A
#
# COMPACT_ATOMS: atom_id res chain seq x y z
N MET A 1 32.55 32.18 -22.37
CA MET A 1 31.25 31.56 -22.70
C MET A 1 30.96 30.52 -21.60
N ALA A 2 30.12 30.89 -20.65
CA ALA A 2 29.70 30.00 -19.54
C ALA A 2 28.51 29.16 -20.02
N ALA A 3 28.71 27.87 -20.22
CA ALA A 3 27.66 26.94 -20.49
C ALA A 3 26.85 26.75 -19.17
N GLY A 4 25.64 27.31 -19.14
CA GLY A 4 24.74 27.12 -18.04
C GLY A 4 24.32 25.66 -17.92
N LEU A 5 24.68 25.02 -16.81
CA LEU A 5 24.13 23.73 -16.38
C LEU A 5 22.68 23.97 -16.00
N PHE A 6 21.76 23.79 -16.92
CA PHE A 6 20.34 23.61 -16.58
C PHE A 6 20.18 22.20 -16.03
N THR A 7 20.32 22.05 -14.71
CA THR A 7 19.83 20.88 -14.02
C THR A 7 18.30 20.95 -14.07
N PHE A 8 17.69 20.25 -15.01
CA PHE A 8 16.27 19.92 -14.92
C PHE A 8 16.13 19.01 -13.70
N MET A 9 15.77 19.57 -12.56
CA MET A 9 15.11 18.81 -11.51
C MET A 9 13.78 18.36 -12.12
N ASN A 10 13.74 17.15 -12.68
CA ASN A 10 12.48 16.49 -12.97
C ASN A 10 11.74 16.44 -11.64
N ALA A 11 10.65 17.18 -11.52
CA ALA A 11 9.77 17.04 -10.37
C ALA A 11 9.40 15.57 -10.30
N MET A 12 9.80 14.89 -9.21
CA MET A 12 9.40 13.50 -8.98
C MET A 12 7.91 13.51 -8.70
N THR A 13 7.12 13.16 -9.69
CA THR A 13 5.66 13.11 -9.61
C THR A 13 5.18 11.70 -9.94
N LEU A 14 4.27 11.19 -9.13
CA LEU A 14 3.55 9.94 -9.40
C LEU A 14 2.17 10.29 -9.96
N ILE A 15 1.85 9.77 -11.14
CA ILE A 15 0.54 9.94 -11.76
C ILE A 15 -0.39 8.86 -11.19
N CYS A 16 -1.44 9.28 -10.49
CA CYS A 16 -2.38 8.41 -9.77
C CYS A 16 -3.79 8.56 -10.39
N GLY A 17 -4.00 7.99 -11.57
CA GLY A 17 -5.24 8.17 -12.33
C GLY A 17 -5.43 9.64 -12.75
N ASN A 18 -6.45 10.29 -12.21
CA ASN A 18 -6.74 11.71 -12.47
C ASN A 18 -6.06 12.67 -11.47
N LYS A 19 -5.23 12.17 -10.57
CA LYS A 19 -4.49 12.95 -9.57
C LYS A 19 -2.98 12.78 -9.75
N THR A 20 -2.21 13.64 -9.10
CA THR A 20 -0.75 13.55 -9.06
C THR A 20 -0.27 13.67 -7.62
N LEU A 21 0.75 12.92 -7.26
CA LEU A 21 1.48 13.01 -6.00
C LEU A 21 2.85 13.63 -6.26
N ASP A 22 3.17 14.70 -5.56
CA ASP A 22 4.50 15.31 -5.57
C ASP A 22 5.43 14.53 -4.62
N LEU A 23 6.44 13.89 -5.18
CA LEU A 23 7.48 13.14 -4.47
C LEU A 23 8.79 13.94 -4.32
N SER A 24 8.79 15.25 -4.58
CA SER A 24 9.96 16.11 -4.30
C SER A 24 10.22 16.28 -2.80
N ARG A 25 9.26 15.91 -1.96
CA ARG A 25 9.32 15.78 -0.51
C ARG A 25 8.77 14.43 -0.06
N PRO A 26 9.10 13.97 1.15
CA PRO A 26 8.44 12.80 1.72
C PRO A 26 6.92 12.99 1.76
N ALA A 27 6.16 12.01 1.27
CA ALA A 27 4.72 11.95 1.38
C ALA A 27 4.34 11.10 2.59
N VAL A 28 3.29 11.51 3.30
CA VAL A 28 2.79 10.80 4.49
C VAL A 28 1.54 9.99 4.11
N MET A 29 1.57 8.70 4.38
CA MET A 29 0.46 7.79 4.19
C MET A 29 -0.22 7.48 5.53
N GLY A 30 -1.47 7.92 5.69
CA GLY A 30 -2.32 7.58 6.82
C GLY A 30 -2.99 6.23 6.61
N ILE A 31 -2.84 5.29 7.55
CA ILE A 31 -3.32 3.90 7.43
C ILE A 31 -4.65 3.72 8.14
N VAL A 32 -5.66 3.25 7.40
CA VAL A 32 -7.02 2.97 7.87
C VAL A 32 -7.33 1.49 7.71
N ASN A 33 -7.09 0.71 8.77
CA ASN A 33 -7.39 -0.72 8.79
C ASN A 33 -8.85 -0.98 9.16
N ILE A 34 -9.61 -1.47 8.18
CA ILE A 34 -11.02 -1.84 8.34
C ILE A 34 -11.09 -3.33 8.71
N THR A 35 -10.61 -3.66 9.91
CA THR A 35 -10.62 -5.04 10.41
C THR A 35 -11.24 -5.11 11.80
N PRO A 36 -11.99 -6.19 12.12
CA PRO A 36 -12.61 -6.36 13.45
C PRO A 36 -11.58 -6.34 14.58
N ASP A 37 -10.36 -6.78 14.30
CA ASP A 37 -9.26 -6.91 15.27
C ASP A 37 -8.46 -5.62 15.46
N SER A 38 -8.83 -4.52 14.81
CA SER A 38 -8.19 -3.20 14.98
C SER A 38 -8.46 -2.57 16.35
N PHE A 39 -8.73 -3.38 17.37
CA PHE A 39 -9.06 -2.98 18.73
C PHE A 39 -7.91 -2.32 19.51
N SER A 40 -6.67 -2.35 19.01
CA SER A 40 -5.50 -1.89 19.76
C SER A 40 -5.28 -0.39 19.74
N ASP A 41 -5.90 0.36 18.81
CA ASP A 41 -5.62 1.78 18.60
C ASP A 41 -6.79 2.70 19.02
N GLY A 42 -7.67 2.25 19.93
CA GLY A 42 -8.69 3.08 20.59
C GLY A 42 -9.90 3.45 19.74
N GLY A 43 -9.94 3.17 18.46
CA GLY A 43 -11.01 3.51 17.55
C GLY A 43 -11.76 2.27 17.04
N LYS A 44 -12.93 1.97 17.56
CA LYS A 44 -13.80 0.92 17.03
C LYS A 44 -14.42 1.42 15.73
N LEU A 45 -13.86 1.03 14.56
CA LEU A 45 -14.42 1.35 13.23
C LEU A 45 -15.59 0.42 12.84
N TYR A 46 -16.20 -0.26 13.83
CA TYR A 46 -17.30 -1.19 13.63
C TYR A 46 -18.45 -0.91 14.60
N VAL A 47 -19.68 -1.04 14.09
CA VAL A 47 -20.90 -1.13 14.88
C VAL A 47 -21.51 -2.51 14.61
N GLY A 48 -21.38 -3.43 15.55
CA GLY A 48 -21.68 -4.85 15.32
C GLY A 48 -20.74 -5.44 14.27
N GLU A 49 -21.29 -6.01 13.19
CA GLU A 49 -20.52 -6.59 12.07
C GLU A 49 -20.27 -5.63 10.91
N LYS A 50 -20.76 -4.38 11.00
CA LYS A 50 -20.64 -3.39 9.92
C LYS A 50 -19.62 -2.31 10.23
N VAL A 51 -18.99 -1.80 9.19
CA VAL A 51 -18.07 -0.67 9.27
C VAL A 51 -18.82 0.58 9.72
N ASP A 52 -18.30 1.26 10.75
CA ASP A 52 -18.77 2.58 11.18
C ASP A 52 -18.18 3.65 10.26
N LEU A 53 -18.88 3.95 9.18
CA LEU A 53 -18.41 4.93 8.17
C LEU A 53 -18.23 6.32 8.78
N ASP A 54 -19.06 6.75 9.72
CA ASP A 54 -18.93 8.09 10.31
C ASP A 54 -17.63 8.22 11.10
N LYS A 55 -17.30 7.23 11.92
CA LYS A 55 -16.02 7.19 12.64
C LYS A 55 -14.83 7.06 11.71
N THR A 56 -14.95 6.21 10.69
CA THR A 56 -13.91 6.04 9.70
C THR A 56 -13.61 7.37 9.00
N LEU A 57 -14.65 8.10 8.57
CA LEU A 57 -14.51 9.41 7.94
C LEU A 57 -13.94 10.47 8.89
N GLN A 58 -14.30 10.45 10.18
CA GLN A 58 -13.67 11.33 11.19
C GLN A 58 -12.17 11.03 11.35
N THR A 59 -11.80 9.75 11.37
CA THR A 59 -10.39 9.34 11.42
C THR A 59 -9.62 9.82 10.18
N VAL A 60 -10.18 9.64 9.00
CA VAL A 60 -9.60 10.13 7.74
C VAL A 60 -9.44 11.65 7.77
N GLU A 61 -10.48 12.38 8.21
CA GLU A 61 -10.42 13.85 8.33
C GLU A 61 -9.30 14.31 9.27
N SER A 62 -9.13 13.65 10.41
CA SER A 62 -8.03 13.94 11.34
C SER A 62 -6.67 13.69 10.68
N MET A 63 -6.48 12.55 10.01
CA MET A 63 -5.22 12.25 9.32
C MET A 63 -4.88 13.30 8.25
N LEU A 64 -5.87 13.74 7.46
CA LEU A 64 -5.68 14.77 6.45
C LEU A 64 -5.34 16.13 7.06
N VAL A 65 -5.99 16.51 8.17
CA VAL A 65 -5.68 17.75 8.92
C VAL A 65 -4.27 17.68 9.51
N ASP A 66 -3.84 16.51 9.97
CA ASP A 66 -2.49 16.27 10.51
C ASP A 66 -1.41 16.18 9.42
N GLY A 67 -1.79 16.24 8.12
CA GLY A 67 -0.87 16.33 7.00
C GLY A 67 -0.64 15.05 6.22
N ALA A 68 -1.53 14.06 6.31
CA ALA A 68 -1.47 12.91 5.41
C ALA A 68 -1.74 13.33 3.96
N ASP A 69 -0.89 12.88 3.04
CA ASP A 69 -1.01 13.09 1.60
C ASP A 69 -1.84 11.95 0.95
N ILE A 70 -1.79 10.76 1.54
CA ILE A 70 -2.43 9.53 1.06
C ILE A 70 -3.21 8.89 2.20
N ILE A 71 -4.38 8.34 1.91
CA ILE A 71 -5.15 7.50 2.84
C ILE A 71 -5.12 6.06 2.30
N ASP A 72 -4.50 5.15 3.07
CA ASP A 72 -4.37 3.74 2.71
C ASP A 72 -5.41 2.90 3.43
N ILE A 73 -6.29 2.26 2.66
CA ILE A 73 -7.47 1.55 3.18
C ILE A 73 -7.26 0.05 3.01
N GLY A 74 -7.19 -0.68 4.13
CA GLY A 74 -7.01 -2.13 4.15
C GLY A 74 -8.17 -2.89 4.79
N GLY A 75 -8.62 -3.98 4.16
CA GLY A 75 -9.71 -4.85 4.64
C GLY A 75 -9.26 -6.18 5.22
N GLU A 76 -8.01 -6.58 4.98
CA GLU A 76 -7.36 -7.78 5.52
C GLU A 76 -6.31 -7.37 6.57
N SER A 77 -6.32 -8.05 7.72
CA SER A 77 -5.26 -7.85 8.72
C SER A 77 -4.03 -8.64 8.34
N THR A 78 -2.88 -7.96 8.25
CA THR A 78 -1.57 -8.58 8.00
C THR A 78 -0.80 -8.90 9.29
N ARG A 79 -1.45 -8.78 10.46
CA ARG A 79 -0.85 -9.12 11.76
C ARG A 79 -0.71 -10.62 11.91
N PRO A 80 0.37 -11.13 12.54
CA PRO A 80 0.50 -12.55 12.87
C PRO A 80 -0.72 -13.06 13.65
N GLY A 81 -1.28 -14.18 13.20
CA GLY A 81 -2.46 -14.80 13.84
C GLY A 81 -3.81 -14.20 13.43
N ALA A 82 -3.86 -13.26 12.49
CA ALA A 82 -5.12 -12.78 11.95
C ALA A 82 -5.88 -13.89 11.22
N SER A 83 -7.21 -13.92 11.38
CA SER A 83 -8.06 -14.87 10.66
C SER A 83 -8.10 -14.54 9.17
N PRO A 84 -8.06 -15.55 8.29
CA PRO A 84 -8.25 -15.34 6.85
C PRO A 84 -9.57 -14.64 6.55
N VAL A 85 -9.53 -13.74 5.56
CA VAL A 85 -10.68 -12.98 5.11
C VAL A 85 -11.10 -13.48 3.73
N THR A 86 -12.39 -13.71 3.51
CA THR A 86 -12.90 -14.02 2.17
C THR A 86 -12.90 -12.77 1.31
N THR A 87 -12.81 -12.95 -0.02
CA THR A 87 -12.90 -11.85 -0.99
C THR A 87 -14.13 -10.97 -0.75
N GLN A 88 -15.30 -11.58 -0.51
CA GLN A 88 -16.52 -10.83 -0.25
C GLN A 88 -16.45 -10.00 1.03
N GLN A 89 -15.89 -10.55 2.11
CA GLN A 89 -15.69 -9.80 3.35
C GLN A 89 -14.72 -8.63 3.17
N GLU A 90 -13.68 -8.80 2.36
CA GLU A 90 -12.73 -7.72 2.07
C GLU A 90 -13.41 -6.62 1.23
N LEU A 91 -14.17 -6.98 0.21
CA LEU A 91 -14.99 -6.04 -0.59
C LEU A 91 -15.98 -5.27 0.27
N ASP A 92 -16.74 -5.96 1.13
CA ASP A 92 -17.75 -5.35 2.01
C ASP A 92 -17.14 -4.35 3.00
N ARG A 93 -15.85 -4.50 3.32
CA ARG A 93 -15.10 -3.58 4.18
C ARG A 93 -14.53 -2.39 3.41
N VAL A 94 -13.85 -2.66 2.29
CA VAL A 94 -13.04 -1.68 1.57
C VAL A 94 -13.89 -0.74 0.71
N LEU A 95 -14.79 -1.28 -0.12
CA LEU A 95 -15.49 -0.48 -1.13
C LEU A 95 -16.34 0.65 -0.55
N PRO A 96 -17.15 0.44 0.51
CA PRO A 96 -17.93 1.53 1.09
C PRO A 96 -17.06 2.66 1.61
N VAL A 97 -15.87 2.34 2.15
CA VAL A 97 -14.95 3.35 2.68
C VAL A 97 -14.27 4.11 1.55
N VAL A 98 -13.78 3.43 0.51
CA VAL A 98 -13.21 4.08 -0.69
C VAL A 98 -14.20 5.08 -1.28
N GLN A 99 -15.45 4.66 -1.49
CA GLN A 99 -16.52 5.51 -2.05
C GLN A 99 -16.83 6.72 -1.16
N ALA A 100 -16.91 6.50 0.15
CA ALA A 100 -17.21 7.56 1.12
C ALA A 100 -16.07 8.58 1.21
N VAL A 101 -14.81 8.12 1.26
CA VAL A 101 -13.62 8.99 1.28
C VAL A 101 -13.53 9.79 -0.01
N ARG A 102 -13.68 9.14 -1.18
CA ARG A 102 -13.67 9.81 -2.48
C ARG A 102 -14.72 10.91 -2.60
N THR A 103 -15.91 10.66 -2.04
CA THR A 103 -17.02 11.62 -2.12
C THR A 103 -16.82 12.83 -1.21
N ARG A 104 -16.19 12.62 -0.04
CA ARG A 104 -16.10 13.65 1.00
C ARG A 104 -14.81 14.45 0.96
N PHE A 105 -13.69 13.86 0.51
CA PHE A 105 -12.37 14.46 0.62
C PHE A 105 -11.66 14.50 -0.74
N ASP A 106 -10.88 15.54 -0.96
CA ASP A 106 -9.93 15.62 -2.07
C ASP A 106 -8.59 14.98 -1.66
N ALA A 107 -8.61 13.67 -1.38
CA ALA A 107 -7.45 12.90 -0.94
C ALA A 107 -7.00 11.90 -2.01
N LEU A 108 -5.71 11.51 -2.00
CA LEU A 108 -5.25 10.32 -2.69
C LEU A 108 -5.65 9.09 -1.86
N ILE A 109 -6.23 8.10 -2.51
CA ILE A 109 -6.68 6.85 -1.88
C ILE A 109 -5.80 5.71 -2.37
N SER A 110 -5.12 5.07 -1.44
CA SER A 110 -4.43 3.80 -1.63
C SER A 110 -5.30 2.67 -1.09
N VAL A 111 -5.26 1.51 -1.71
CA VAL A 111 -5.94 0.31 -1.21
C VAL A 111 -4.93 -0.78 -0.96
N ASP A 112 -4.79 -1.20 0.33
CA ASP A 112 -3.95 -2.32 0.75
C ASP A 112 -4.70 -3.62 0.55
N THR A 113 -4.37 -4.32 -0.53
CA THR A 113 -4.97 -5.60 -0.90
C THR A 113 -4.06 -6.43 -1.79
N SER A 114 -4.15 -7.75 -1.65
CA SER A 114 -3.53 -8.72 -2.56
C SER A 114 -4.56 -9.47 -3.40
N THR A 115 -5.85 -9.13 -3.30
CA THR A 115 -6.95 -9.87 -3.90
C THR A 115 -7.35 -9.25 -5.23
N ALA A 116 -7.22 -9.99 -6.33
CA ALA A 116 -7.45 -9.49 -7.69
C ALA A 116 -8.82 -8.78 -7.87
N GLN A 117 -9.89 -9.36 -7.34
CA GLN A 117 -11.22 -8.76 -7.43
C GLN A 117 -11.31 -7.44 -6.64
N VAL A 118 -10.68 -7.36 -5.45
CA VAL A 118 -10.66 -6.12 -4.65
C VAL A 118 -9.85 -5.04 -5.37
N ILE A 119 -8.72 -5.39 -6.00
CA ILE A 119 -7.93 -4.48 -6.84
C ILE A 119 -8.81 -3.86 -7.93
N ALA A 120 -9.52 -4.70 -8.69
CA ALA A 120 -10.37 -4.24 -9.78
C ALA A 120 -11.52 -3.33 -9.29
N GLU A 121 -12.33 -3.80 -8.33
CA GLU A 121 -13.50 -3.08 -7.85
C GLU A 121 -13.13 -1.80 -7.07
N ALA A 122 -12.03 -1.81 -6.31
CA ALA A 122 -11.56 -0.61 -5.62
C ALA A 122 -11.06 0.47 -6.60
N SER A 123 -10.42 0.08 -7.70
CA SER A 123 -10.02 1.03 -8.75
C SER A 123 -11.23 1.71 -9.40
N GLU A 124 -12.28 0.94 -9.70
CA GLU A 124 -13.54 1.47 -10.22
C GLU A 124 -14.26 2.37 -9.20
N ALA A 125 -14.18 2.02 -7.91
CA ALA A 125 -14.72 2.82 -6.81
C ALA A 125 -13.97 4.15 -6.61
N GLY A 126 -12.74 4.25 -7.14
CA GLY A 126 -11.95 5.49 -7.15
C GLY A 126 -10.69 5.47 -6.31
N ALA A 127 -10.10 4.29 -6.10
CA ALA A 127 -8.73 4.18 -5.63
C ALA A 127 -7.76 4.79 -6.65
N HIS A 128 -6.61 5.25 -6.17
CA HIS A 128 -5.58 5.93 -6.94
C HIS A 128 -4.24 5.18 -6.94
N ILE A 129 -4.02 4.31 -5.96
CA ILE A 129 -2.80 3.53 -5.77
C ILE A 129 -3.22 2.13 -5.30
N ILE A 130 -2.56 1.09 -5.79
CA ILE A 130 -2.67 -0.27 -5.27
C ILE A 130 -1.44 -0.55 -4.42
N ASN A 131 -1.65 -0.79 -3.13
CA ASN A 131 -0.63 -1.19 -2.17
C ASN A 131 -0.76 -2.68 -1.88
N ASP A 132 0.30 -3.47 -2.11
CA ASP A 132 0.23 -4.90 -1.86
C ASP A 132 1.43 -5.41 -1.07
N VAL A 133 1.18 -5.77 0.18
CA VAL A 133 2.16 -6.37 1.10
C VAL A 133 2.75 -7.69 0.60
N ARG A 134 2.12 -8.33 -0.39
CA ARG A 134 2.60 -9.56 -1.05
C ARG A 134 3.19 -9.30 -2.43
N ALA A 135 3.34 -8.03 -2.83
CA ALA A 135 3.95 -7.63 -4.10
C ALA A 135 3.31 -8.30 -5.33
N LEU A 136 2.00 -8.33 -5.40
CA LEU A 136 1.17 -8.88 -6.49
C LEU A 136 1.48 -10.36 -6.80
N ARG A 137 1.75 -11.17 -5.75
CA ARG A 137 2.04 -12.61 -5.90
C ARG A 137 0.83 -13.52 -5.76
N ARG A 138 -0.31 -13.01 -5.28
CA ARG A 138 -1.55 -13.80 -5.31
C ARG A 138 -2.02 -13.98 -6.75
N GLU A 139 -2.67 -15.11 -7.01
CA GLU A 139 -3.23 -15.43 -8.33
C GLU A 139 -4.14 -14.32 -8.84
N GLY A 140 -3.91 -13.88 -10.08
CA GLY A 140 -4.65 -12.83 -10.75
C GLY A 140 -4.37 -11.40 -10.28
N ALA A 141 -3.61 -11.18 -9.18
CA ALA A 141 -3.37 -9.84 -8.63
C ALA A 141 -2.55 -8.95 -9.57
N LEU A 142 -1.53 -9.53 -10.22
CA LEU A 142 -0.66 -8.80 -11.14
C LEU A 142 -1.44 -8.35 -12.38
N GLU A 143 -2.22 -9.23 -12.96
CA GLU A 143 -3.04 -8.95 -14.14
C GLU A 143 -4.13 -7.92 -13.82
N ALA A 144 -4.78 -8.06 -12.65
CA ALA A 144 -5.77 -7.10 -12.20
C ALA A 144 -5.14 -5.70 -12.00
N ALA A 145 -3.99 -5.62 -11.33
CA ALA A 145 -3.29 -4.36 -11.12
C ALA A 145 -2.87 -3.71 -12.45
N ALA A 146 -2.30 -4.48 -13.38
CA ALA A 146 -1.92 -3.98 -14.71
C ALA A 146 -3.13 -3.43 -15.50
N ALA A 147 -4.29 -4.09 -15.38
CA ALA A 147 -5.52 -3.65 -16.05
C ALA A 147 -6.07 -2.32 -15.52
N THR A 148 -5.76 -1.93 -14.26
CA THR A 148 -6.23 -0.66 -13.69
C THR A 148 -5.51 0.56 -14.25
N GLY A 149 -4.26 0.41 -14.71
CA GLY A 149 -3.38 1.51 -15.08
C GLY A 149 -2.98 2.42 -13.91
N LEU A 150 -3.22 2.01 -12.66
CA LEU A 150 -2.84 2.73 -11.46
C LEU A 150 -1.40 2.39 -11.01
N PRO A 151 -0.74 3.28 -10.26
CA PRO A 151 0.51 2.96 -9.59
C PRO A 151 0.35 1.80 -8.61
N VAL A 152 1.42 1.02 -8.49
CA VAL A 152 1.51 -0.11 -7.56
C VAL A 152 2.65 0.10 -6.57
N CYS A 153 2.42 -0.22 -5.31
CA CYS A 153 3.44 -0.31 -4.28
C CYS A 153 3.69 -1.78 -3.96
N LEU A 154 4.92 -2.23 -4.16
CA LEU A 154 5.35 -3.61 -4.00
C LEU A 154 6.18 -3.74 -2.73
N MET A 155 5.65 -4.42 -1.71
CA MET A 155 6.36 -4.58 -0.45
C MET A 155 7.09 -5.91 -0.36
N HIS A 156 8.29 -5.89 0.21
CA HIS A 156 9.01 -7.11 0.57
C HIS A 156 8.57 -7.62 1.95
N MET A 157 8.21 -8.88 1.98
CA MET A 157 7.97 -9.65 3.21
C MET A 157 8.55 -11.06 3.08
N GLN A 158 9.29 -11.51 4.09
CA GLN A 158 9.71 -12.90 4.16
C GLN A 158 8.54 -13.76 4.66
N ASN A 159 8.27 -14.89 3.99
CA ASN A 159 7.17 -15.81 4.27
C ASN A 159 5.77 -15.17 4.02
N GLN A 160 4.79 -15.54 4.83
CA GLN A 160 3.41 -15.03 4.80
C GLN A 160 3.14 -14.21 6.06
N PRO A 161 2.13 -13.32 6.07
CA PRO A 161 1.82 -12.48 7.23
C PRO A 161 1.68 -13.24 8.56
N ASP A 162 1.11 -14.43 8.52
CA ASP A 162 0.87 -15.28 9.69
C ASP A 162 2.15 -15.89 10.29
N SER A 163 3.18 -16.11 9.47
CA SER A 163 4.42 -16.80 9.82
C SER A 163 5.67 -15.92 9.73
N MET A 164 5.58 -14.71 9.22
CA MET A 164 6.72 -13.83 8.92
C MET A 164 7.61 -13.52 10.13
N GLN A 165 7.06 -13.45 11.35
CA GLN A 165 7.79 -13.15 12.57
C GLN A 165 8.39 -14.39 13.25
N SER A 166 8.08 -15.59 12.75
CA SER A 166 8.57 -16.85 13.31
C SER A 166 9.99 -17.15 12.84
N ASN A 167 10.97 -16.43 13.34
CA ASN A 167 12.39 -16.60 13.01
C ASN A 167 12.79 -16.12 11.60
N PRO A 168 12.75 -14.79 11.31
CA PRO A 168 13.24 -14.25 10.04
C PRO A 168 14.77 -14.45 9.92
N VAL A 169 15.22 -15.12 8.87
CA VAL A 169 16.64 -15.43 8.61
C VAL A 169 17.04 -14.90 7.25
N TYR A 170 18.12 -14.12 7.23
CA TYR A 170 18.76 -13.60 6.01
C TYR A 170 20.26 -13.87 6.09
N THR A 171 20.87 -14.18 4.96
CA THR A 171 22.33 -14.17 4.84
C THR A 171 22.83 -12.75 4.62
N ASP A 172 22.15 -12.01 3.76
CA ASP A 172 22.33 -10.58 3.53
C ASP A 172 20.93 -9.94 3.26
N VAL A 173 20.37 -9.30 4.29
CA VAL A 173 19.02 -8.75 4.20
C VAL A 173 18.90 -7.67 3.12
N VAL A 174 19.93 -6.86 2.88
CA VAL A 174 19.89 -5.79 1.89
C VAL A 174 19.87 -6.38 0.48
N ALA A 175 20.79 -7.32 0.22
CA ALA A 175 20.87 -7.97 -1.09
C ALA A 175 19.62 -8.79 -1.40
N GLU A 176 19.10 -9.55 -0.44
CA GLU A 176 17.92 -10.41 -0.64
C GLU A 176 16.64 -9.59 -0.84
N VAL A 177 16.44 -8.49 -0.09
CA VAL A 177 15.31 -7.58 -0.26
C VAL A 177 15.38 -6.89 -1.62
N LEU A 178 16.57 -6.40 -2.02
CA LEU A 178 16.76 -5.74 -3.30
C LEU A 178 16.48 -6.70 -4.47
N ASP A 179 17.01 -7.92 -4.41
CA ASP A 179 16.79 -8.94 -5.45
C ASP A 179 15.29 -9.28 -5.59
N PHE A 180 14.61 -9.50 -4.47
CA PHE A 180 13.16 -9.72 -4.48
C PHE A 180 12.39 -8.56 -5.13
N LEU A 181 12.66 -7.32 -4.73
CA LEU A 181 11.95 -6.16 -5.26
C LEU A 181 12.26 -5.95 -6.76
N GLN A 182 13.51 -6.20 -7.20
CA GLN A 182 13.87 -6.17 -8.61
C GLN A 182 13.12 -7.22 -9.43
N GLN A 183 13.01 -8.44 -8.94
CA GLN A 183 12.24 -9.51 -9.59
C GLN A 183 10.76 -9.14 -9.69
N ARG A 184 10.17 -8.60 -8.62
CA ARG A 184 8.78 -8.17 -8.64
C ARG A 184 8.55 -6.99 -9.59
N ARG A 185 9.46 -6.00 -9.57
CA ARG A 185 9.44 -4.89 -10.52
C ARG A 185 9.49 -5.39 -11.97
N GLN A 186 10.38 -6.35 -12.26
CA GLN A 186 10.50 -6.92 -13.60
C GLN A 186 9.20 -7.60 -14.05
N ALA A 187 8.56 -8.38 -13.17
CA ALA A 187 7.26 -8.99 -13.46
C ALA A 187 6.17 -7.95 -13.76
N CYS A 188 6.15 -6.81 -13.05
CA CYS A 188 5.22 -5.71 -13.30
C CYS A 188 5.47 -5.06 -14.68
N LEU A 189 6.74 -4.84 -15.05
CA LEU A 189 7.10 -4.32 -16.37
C LEU A 189 6.66 -5.25 -17.50
N GLU A 190 6.85 -6.57 -17.34
CA GLU A 190 6.42 -7.59 -18.29
C GLU A 190 4.88 -7.66 -18.41
N ALA A 191 4.17 -7.38 -17.34
CA ALA A 191 2.71 -7.25 -17.33
C ALA A 191 2.19 -5.92 -17.92
N GLY A 192 3.08 -4.99 -18.29
CA GLY A 192 2.74 -3.72 -18.92
C GLY A 192 2.55 -2.53 -17.97
N ILE A 193 2.89 -2.67 -16.68
CA ILE A 193 2.90 -1.54 -15.74
C ILE A 193 4.14 -0.68 -16.04
N ALA A 194 3.94 0.63 -16.23
CA ALA A 194 5.03 1.54 -16.54
C ALA A 194 6.01 1.68 -15.35
N SER A 195 7.30 1.85 -15.65
CA SER A 195 8.36 1.92 -14.63
C SER A 195 8.12 3.02 -13.60
N GLU A 196 7.63 4.16 -14.04
CA GLU A 196 7.31 5.33 -13.23
C GLU A 196 6.06 5.17 -12.35
N GLN A 197 5.32 4.08 -12.52
CA GLN A 197 4.16 3.72 -11.72
C GLN A 197 4.45 2.64 -10.67
N ILE A 198 5.72 2.22 -10.52
CA ILE A 198 6.10 1.16 -9.58
C ILE A 198 6.86 1.78 -8.41
N LEU A 199 6.27 1.68 -7.23
CA LEU A 199 6.86 2.00 -5.94
C LEU A 199 7.41 0.73 -5.31
N LEU A 200 8.55 0.83 -4.63
CA LEU A 200 9.20 -0.31 -3.95
C LEU A 200 9.30 -0.03 -2.46
N ASP A 201 8.79 -0.95 -1.64
CA ASP A 201 8.82 -0.86 -0.19
C ASP A 201 9.67 -2.01 0.38
N PRO A 202 10.76 -1.72 1.09
CA PRO A 202 11.56 -2.75 1.76
C PRO A 202 10.81 -3.51 2.87
N GLY A 203 9.65 -3.03 3.30
CA GLY A 203 8.79 -3.69 4.28
C GLY A 203 9.40 -3.73 5.67
N PHE A 204 9.68 -2.58 6.27
CA PHE A 204 10.15 -2.50 7.65
C PHE A 204 9.17 -3.16 8.62
N GLY A 205 9.69 -4.02 9.51
CA GLY A 205 8.88 -4.74 10.48
C GLY A 205 8.21 -6.02 9.93
N PHE A 206 8.23 -6.27 8.63
CA PHE A 206 7.63 -7.44 8.00
C PHE A 206 8.66 -8.54 7.77
N GLY A 207 8.66 -9.55 8.66
CA GLY A 207 9.61 -10.66 8.59
C GLY A 207 11.06 -10.21 8.74
N LYS A 208 11.35 -9.29 9.66
CA LYS A 208 12.67 -8.70 9.89
C LYS A 208 12.92 -8.45 11.38
N THR A 209 14.14 -8.71 11.84
CA THR A 209 14.60 -8.31 13.17
C THR A 209 14.92 -6.80 13.21
N LEU A 210 15.18 -6.27 14.40
CA LEU A 210 15.64 -4.89 14.54
C LEU A 210 16.94 -4.64 13.75
N GLU A 211 17.89 -5.57 13.81
CA GLU A 211 19.17 -5.47 13.09
C GLU A 211 18.96 -5.46 11.58
N HIS A 212 18.05 -6.30 11.07
CA HIS A 212 17.68 -6.30 9.64
C HIS A 212 17.07 -4.95 9.21
N ASN A 213 16.17 -4.39 10.02
CA ASN A 213 15.57 -3.09 9.73
C ASN A 213 16.61 -1.97 9.75
N MET A 214 17.54 -1.98 10.70
CA MET A 214 18.63 -0.98 10.77
C MET A 214 19.58 -1.09 9.56
N ALA A 215 19.93 -2.31 9.14
CA ALA A 215 20.76 -2.52 7.95
C ALA A 215 20.08 -1.97 6.68
N LEU A 216 18.80 -2.23 6.49
CA LEU A 216 18.02 -1.68 5.37
C LEU A 216 17.96 -0.16 5.43
N ALA A 217 17.63 0.43 6.57
CA ALA A 217 17.52 1.89 6.73
C ALA A 217 18.83 2.63 6.45
N SER A 218 19.98 2.00 6.70
CA SER A 218 21.28 2.59 6.40
C SER A 218 21.73 2.43 4.95
N SER A 219 20.95 1.71 4.12
CA SER A 219 21.27 1.38 2.73
C SER A 219 20.28 1.97 1.70
N LEU A 220 19.29 2.77 2.18
CA LEU A 220 18.30 3.48 1.36
C LEU A 220 18.85 4.77 0.74
#